data_9473ece8d6d96ac4c0f8e716e4b0f7b5
#
_entry.id   9473ece8d6d96ac4c0f8e716e4b0f7b5
#
_cell.length_a   1.000
_cell.length_b   1.000
_cell.length_c   1.000
_cell.angle_alpha   90.00
_cell.angle_beta   90.00
_cell.angle_gamma   90.00
#
_symmetry.space_group_name_H-M   'P 1'
#
loop_
_entity.id
_entity.type
_entity.pdbx_description
1 polymer ?
#
loop_
_entity_poly.entity_id
_entity_poly.type
_entity_poly.pdbx_seq_one_letter_code
_entity_poly.pdbx_strand_id
1 'polypeptide(L)'
;MQKFELNEFDALDLSGYALVDTRKPEVFAEGFIAESVSIPFGESFIDSLQELISADLKIILVADESDLVSILKTVKGSGISNVAGYLAGGFEAWQKEDNEFDLLISIDADEFALDYQFDEFYLIDLRDKEDYNKGHVEDAENIALIDLEPLLIEMDTQDLYYLYGQTVTEAITAASLLKRNGFHRIRSVAADYNTLKATGIPMFAPKKKGNSSSSLPENQGL
;
A
#
# COMPACT_ATOMS: atom_id res chain seq x y z
N MET A 1 2.83 16.67 -21.11
CA MET A 1 2.45 15.28 -20.81
C MET A 1 1.80 14.70 -22.05
N GLN A 2 2.27 13.54 -22.47
CA GLN A 2 1.78 12.83 -23.66
C GLN A 2 0.46 12.10 -23.32
N LYS A 3 -0.46 12.05 -24.29
CA LYS A 3 -1.58 11.12 -24.28
C LYS A 3 -1.12 9.86 -25.01
N PHE A 4 -1.11 8.72 -24.35
CA PHE A 4 -0.81 7.43 -24.97
C PHE A 4 -2.12 6.79 -25.41
N GLU A 5 -2.28 6.57 -26.70
CA GLU A 5 -3.39 5.74 -27.21
C GLU A 5 -3.10 4.26 -26.90
N LEU A 6 -4.14 3.43 -26.77
CA LEU A 6 -4.00 2.03 -26.32
C LEU A 6 -2.98 1.23 -27.13
N ASN A 7 -3.00 1.36 -28.46
CA ASN A 7 -2.06 0.65 -29.33
C ASN A 7 -0.60 1.14 -29.17
N GLU A 8 -0.38 2.39 -28.83
CA GLU A 8 0.95 2.94 -28.53
C GLU A 8 1.43 2.46 -27.17
N PHE A 9 0.52 2.40 -26.20
CA PHE A 9 0.81 1.94 -24.85
C PHE A 9 1.13 0.44 -24.81
N ASP A 10 0.36 -0.40 -25.48
CA ASP A 10 0.56 -1.85 -25.56
C ASP A 10 1.91 -2.22 -26.22
N ALA A 11 2.38 -1.41 -27.15
CA ALA A 11 3.66 -1.58 -27.81
C ALA A 11 4.86 -0.98 -27.04
N LEU A 12 4.62 -0.37 -25.87
CA LEU A 12 5.65 0.33 -25.12
C LEU A 12 6.50 -0.63 -24.29
N ASP A 13 7.82 -0.49 -24.36
CA ASP A 13 8.71 -1.10 -23.38
C ASP A 13 8.60 -0.34 -22.05
N LEU A 14 7.97 -0.98 -21.07
CA LEU A 14 7.70 -0.41 -19.76
C LEU A 14 8.90 -0.42 -18.80
N SER A 15 10.04 -0.99 -19.18
CA SER A 15 11.22 -1.14 -18.28
C SER A 15 11.74 0.19 -17.70
N GLY A 16 11.47 1.31 -18.35
CA GLY A 16 11.82 2.66 -17.89
C GLY A 16 10.64 3.46 -17.31
N TYR A 17 9.52 2.80 -17.06
CA TYR A 17 8.30 3.46 -16.63
C TYR A 17 7.75 2.88 -15.34
N ALA A 18 7.03 3.71 -14.61
CA ALA A 18 6.12 3.31 -13.55
C ALA A 18 4.69 3.61 -14.01
N LEU A 19 3.84 2.59 -14.02
CA LEU A 19 2.41 2.78 -14.18
C LEU A 19 1.83 3.16 -12.83
N VAL A 20 1.15 4.28 -12.75
CA VAL A 20 0.51 4.75 -11.52
C VAL A 20 -0.99 4.84 -11.75
N ASP A 21 -1.72 3.96 -11.09
CA ASP A 21 -3.17 3.97 -11.11
C ASP A 21 -3.70 4.90 -10.00
N THR A 22 -4.45 5.91 -10.41
CA THR A 22 -4.92 6.99 -9.54
C THR A 22 -6.36 6.80 -9.04
N ARG A 23 -6.98 5.67 -9.42
CA ARG A 23 -8.34 5.33 -9.00
C ARG A 23 -8.39 5.02 -7.50
N LYS A 24 -9.62 4.92 -6.96
CA LYS A 24 -9.81 4.50 -5.56
C LYS A 24 -9.20 3.12 -5.32
N PRO A 25 -8.62 2.88 -4.12
CA PRO A 25 -7.93 1.62 -3.82
C PRO A 25 -8.82 0.39 -4.00
N GLU A 26 -10.09 0.46 -3.61
CA GLU A 26 -11.02 -0.65 -3.70
C GLU A 26 -11.33 -0.98 -5.18
N VAL A 27 -11.47 0.05 -6.03
CA VAL A 27 -11.68 -0.11 -7.48
C VAL A 27 -10.43 -0.68 -8.15
N PHE A 28 -9.25 -0.24 -7.72
CA PHE A 28 -7.98 -0.80 -8.17
C PHE A 28 -7.89 -2.29 -7.85
N ALA A 29 -8.22 -2.70 -6.63
CA ALA A 29 -8.13 -4.10 -6.19
C ALA A 29 -9.01 -5.05 -7.03
N GLU A 30 -10.15 -4.59 -7.54
CA GLU A 30 -11.04 -5.35 -8.42
C GLU A 30 -10.46 -5.61 -9.81
N GLY A 31 -9.47 -4.81 -10.25
CA GLY A 31 -8.78 -5.00 -11.52
C GLY A 31 -7.89 -3.82 -11.88
N PHE A 32 -6.67 -4.12 -12.34
CA PHE A 32 -5.68 -3.13 -12.75
C PHE A 32 -4.75 -3.65 -13.86
N ILE A 33 -4.13 -2.76 -14.60
CA ILE A 33 -3.09 -3.12 -15.58
C ILE A 33 -1.90 -3.68 -14.80
N ALA A 34 -1.41 -4.86 -15.19
CA ALA A 34 -0.28 -5.50 -14.52
C ALA A 34 0.89 -4.52 -14.32
N GLU A 35 1.64 -4.69 -13.22
CA GLU A 35 2.73 -3.82 -12.80
C GLU A 35 2.35 -2.39 -12.40
N SER A 36 1.05 -2.04 -12.39
CA SER A 36 0.60 -0.74 -11.87
C SER A 36 0.77 -0.64 -10.36
N VAL A 37 1.17 0.55 -9.89
CA VAL A 37 1.17 0.91 -8.47
C VAL A 37 -0.07 1.74 -8.17
N SER A 38 -0.81 1.37 -7.14
CA SER A 38 -1.98 2.11 -6.66
C SER A 38 -1.52 3.32 -5.86
N ILE A 39 -1.70 4.52 -6.40
CA ILE A 39 -1.51 5.80 -5.71
C ILE A 39 -2.74 6.66 -5.98
N PRO A 40 -3.77 6.56 -5.14
CA PRO A 40 -5.05 7.23 -5.38
C PRO A 40 -4.92 8.75 -5.43
N PHE A 41 -5.68 9.38 -6.34
CA PHE A 41 -5.75 10.82 -6.40
C PHE A 41 -6.45 11.39 -5.16
N GLY A 42 -5.74 12.25 -4.40
CA GLY A 42 -6.20 12.83 -3.15
C GLY A 42 -5.19 13.84 -2.59
N GLU A 43 -5.32 14.18 -1.32
CA GLU A 43 -4.48 15.19 -0.66
C GLU A 43 -2.99 14.79 -0.64
N SER A 44 -2.70 13.53 -0.38
CA SER A 44 -1.31 13.01 -0.31
C SER A 44 -0.75 12.54 -1.65
N PHE A 45 -1.50 12.68 -2.75
CA PHE A 45 -1.12 12.11 -4.06
C PHE A 45 0.28 12.49 -4.53
N ILE A 46 0.64 13.76 -4.41
CA ILE A 46 1.94 14.27 -4.87
C ILE A 46 3.06 13.76 -3.98
N ASP A 47 2.87 13.76 -2.67
CA ASP A 47 3.86 13.28 -1.70
C ASP A 47 4.09 11.78 -1.92
N SER A 48 3.03 11.00 -2.05
CA SER A 48 3.11 9.56 -2.35
C SER A 48 3.82 9.26 -3.67
N LEU A 49 3.58 10.05 -4.72
CA LEU A 49 4.31 9.91 -5.99
C LEU A 49 5.82 10.11 -5.81
N GLN A 50 6.22 11.09 -5.01
CA GLN A 50 7.62 11.42 -4.78
C GLN A 50 8.32 10.43 -3.85
N GLU A 51 7.59 9.87 -2.90
CA GLU A 51 8.12 8.93 -1.91
C GLU A 51 8.22 7.50 -2.46
N LEU A 52 7.21 7.07 -3.24
CA LEU A 52 7.08 5.67 -3.64
C LEU A 52 7.57 5.37 -5.06
N ILE A 53 7.74 6.39 -5.92
CA ILE A 53 8.18 6.18 -7.29
C ILE A 53 9.57 6.78 -7.50
N SER A 54 10.51 5.93 -7.88
CA SER A 54 11.88 6.38 -8.17
C SER A 54 11.90 7.52 -9.21
N ALA A 55 12.68 8.56 -8.94
CA ALA A 55 12.83 9.70 -9.83
C ALA A 55 13.44 9.34 -11.20
N ASP A 56 14.11 8.20 -11.29
CA ASP A 56 14.71 7.68 -12.54
C ASP A 56 13.66 7.07 -13.49
N LEU A 57 12.48 6.74 -12.99
CA LEU A 57 11.39 6.19 -13.77
C LEU A 57 10.50 7.31 -14.33
N LYS A 58 10.03 7.12 -15.56
CA LYS A 58 8.98 7.96 -16.14
C LYS A 58 7.63 7.45 -15.69
N ILE A 59 6.73 8.33 -15.29
CA ILE A 59 5.40 7.96 -14.80
C ILE A 59 4.39 8.05 -15.95
N ILE A 60 3.61 6.98 -16.14
CA ILE A 60 2.40 6.98 -16.95
C ILE A 60 1.20 6.83 -15.99
N LEU A 61 0.28 7.78 -16.04
CA LEU A 61 -0.91 7.78 -15.20
C LEU A 61 -2.02 6.94 -15.83
N VAL A 62 -2.65 6.10 -15.02
CA VAL A 62 -3.92 5.42 -15.34
C VAL A 62 -4.97 6.09 -14.46
N ALA A 63 -5.97 6.72 -15.07
CA ALA A 63 -6.93 7.56 -14.38
C ALA A 63 -8.31 7.44 -15.00
N ASP A 64 -9.35 7.63 -14.19
CA ASP A 64 -10.69 7.83 -14.72
C ASP A 64 -10.78 9.18 -15.46
N GLU A 65 -11.56 9.21 -16.55
CA GLU A 65 -11.69 10.43 -17.35
C GLU A 65 -12.24 11.62 -16.56
N SER A 66 -13.10 11.35 -15.58
CA SER A 66 -13.68 12.36 -14.70
C SER A 66 -12.63 13.14 -13.88
N ASP A 67 -11.56 12.47 -13.47
CA ASP A 67 -10.55 13.01 -12.58
C ASP A 67 -9.30 13.50 -13.32
N LEU A 68 -9.12 13.05 -14.57
CA LEU A 68 -7.92 13.28 -15.37
C LEU A 68 -7.50 14.75 -15.44
N VAL A 69 -8.44 15.66 -15.69
CA VAL A 69 -8.13 17.10 -15.79
C VAL A 69 -7.58 17.64 -14.46
N SER A 70 -8.16 17.23 -13.35
CA SER A 70 -7.74 17.64 -12.01
C SER A 70 -6.36 17.07 -11.67
N ILE A 71 -6.11 15.79 -11.98
CA ILE A 71 -4.84 15.12 -11.78
C ILE A 71 -3.73 15.83 -12.58
N LEU A 72 -3.93 16.05 -13.89
CA LEU A 72 -2.95 16.70 -14.75
C LEU A 72 -2.63 18.15 -14.30
N LYS A 73 -3.64 18.87 -13.79
CA LYS A 73 -3.44 20.21 -13.23
C LYS A 73 -2.60 20.15 -11.96
N THR A 74 -2.89 19.23 -11.06
CA THR A 74 -2.17 19.03 -9.80
C THR A 74 -0.71 18.66 -10.07
N VAL A 75 -0.46 17.66 -10.93
CA VAL A 75 0.90 17.25 -11.32
C VAL A 75 1.67 18.42 -11.94
N LYS A 76 1.06 19.19 -12.84
CA LYS A 76 1.70 20.35 -13.45
C LYS A 76 2.05 21.42 -12.43
N GLY A 77 1.25 21.58 -11.39
CA GLY A 77 1.45 22.55 -10.31
C GLY A 77 2.49 22.13 -9.28
N SER A 78 2.77 20.83 -9.16
CA SER A 78 3.67 20.28 -8.13
C SER A 78 5.17 20.42 -8.45
N GLY A 79 5.53 20.64 -9.72
CA GLY A 79 6.92 20.65 -10.17
C GLY A 79 7.53 19.26 -10.44
N ILE A 80 6.77 18.18 -10.29
CA ILE A 80 7.21 16.84 -10.70
C ILE A 80 7.44 16.82 -12.21
N SER A 81 8.64 16.43 -12.65
CA SER A 81 9.07 16.52 -14.05
C SER A 81 9.09 15.18 -14.79
N ASN A 82 9.04 14.06 -14.06
CA ASN A 82 9.13 12.71 -14.64
C ASN A 82 7.78 12.10 -15.06
N VAL A 83 6.67 12.83 -14.97
CA VAL A 83 5.38 12.37 -15.52
C VAL A 83 5.39 12.51 -17.03
N ALA A 84 5.53 11.39 -17.74
CA ALA A 84 5.57 11.31 -19.20
C ALA A 84 4.19 11.61 -19.79
N GLY A 85 3.14 11.01 -19.23
CA GLY A 85 1.80 11.18 -19.75
C GLY A 85 0.75 10.33 -19.03
N TYR A 86 -0.30 10.01 -19.75
CA TYR A 86 -1.43 9.21 -19.24
C TYR A 86 -2.00 8.30 -20.32
N LEU A 87 -2.60 7.18 -19.90
CA LEU A 87 -3.29 6.25 -20.79
C LEU A 87 -4.66 6.84 -21.20
N ALA A 88 -4.93 6.88 -22.49
CA ALA A 88 -6.20 7.33 -23.06
C ALA A 88 -7.35 6.41 -22.61
N GLY A 89 -8.38 7.00 -21.97
CA GLY A 89 -9.53 6.26 -21.47
C GLY A 89 -9.24 5.36 -20.25
N GLY A 90 -8.02 5.44 -19.70
CA GLY A 90 -7.64 4.76 -18.45
C GLY A 90 -7.84 3.25 -18.47
N PHE A 91 -8.09 2.66 -17.31
CA PHE A 91 -8.30 1.21 -17.19
C PHE A 91 -9.58 0.73 -17.89
N GLU A 92 -10.62 1.54 -17.94
CA GLU A 92 -11.87 1.18 -18.64
C GLU A 92 -11.62 0.90 -20.15
N ALA A 93 -10.81 1.73 -20.80
CA ALA A 93 -10.46 1.52 -22.21
C ALA A 93 -9.59 0.26 -22.39
N TRP A 94 -8.64 0.02 -21.47
CA TRP A 94 -7.83 -1.21 -21.46
C TRP A 94 -8.69 -2.47 -21.39
N GLN A 95 -9.65 -2.49 -20.47
CA GLN A 95 -10.54 -3.63 -20.25
C GLN A 95 -11.51 -3.87 -21.42
N LYS A 96 -11.98 -2.81 -22.10
CA LYS A 96 -12.91 -2.93 -23.25
C LYS A 96 -12.29 -3.62 -24.47
N GLU A 97 -10.97 -3.56 -24.61
CA GLU A 97 -10.24 -4.24 -25.69
C GLU A 97 -9.85 -5.68 -25.31
N ASP A 98 -10.49 -6.26 -24.28
CA ASP A 98 -10.24 -7.62 -23.78
C ASP A 98 -8.76 -7.88 -23.40
N ASN A 99 -8.01 -6.84 -23.02
CA ASN A 99 -6.65 -6.97 -22.54
C ASN A 99 -6.59 -7.65 -21.18
N GLU A 100 -5.54 -8.40 -20.93
CA GLU A 100 -5.30 -9.02 -19.63
C GLU A 100 -5.08 -7.97 -18.54
N PHE A 101 -5.60 -8.25 -17.33
CA PHE A 101 -5.43 -7.42 -16.15
C PHE A 101 -5.24 -8.29 -14.91
N ASP A 102 -4.66 -7.72 -13.90
CA ASP A 102 -4.45 -8.37 -12.60
C ASP A 102 -5.45 -7.86 -11.56
N LEU A 103 -5.53 -8.54 -10.42
CA LEU A 103 -6.37 -8.18 -9.28
C LEU A 103 -5.63 -8.40 -7.97
N LEU A 104 -6.09 -7.74 -6.90
CA LEU A 104 -5.62 -7.97 -5.53
C LEU A 104 -6.70 -8.68 -4.72
N ILE A 105 -6.27 -9.66 -3.94
CA ILE A 105 -7.13 -10.25 -2.91
C ILE A 105 -7.12 -9.29 -1.73
N SER A 106 -8.27 -8.65 -1.50
CA SER A 106 -8.50 -7.77 -0.35
C SER A 106 -9.54 -8.41 0.54
N ILE A 107 -9.21 -8.70 1.79
CA ILE A 107 -10.05 -9.39 2.76
C ILE A 107 -10.44 -8.45 3.89
N ASP A 108 -11.59 -8.69 4.50
CA ASP A 108 -12.02 -7.92 5.67
C ASP A 108 -11.36 -8.42 6.97
N ALA A 109 -11.63 -7.71 8.09
CA ALA A 109 -11.03 -8.02 9.38
C ALA A 109 -11.49 -9.38 9.95
N ASP A 110 -12.72 -9.79 9.69
CA ASP A 110 -13.27 -11.06 10.19
C ASP A 110 -12.69 -12.23 9.40
N GLU A 111 -12.56 -12.11 8.09
CA GLU A 111 -11.89 -13.09 7.24
C GLU A 111 -10.41 -13.22 7.63
N PHE A 112 -9.71 -12.10 7.82
CA PHE A 112 -8.34 -12.13 8.31
C PHE A 112 -8.22 -12.81 9.68
N ALA A 113 -9.15 -12.57 10.60
CA ALA A 113 -9.14 -13.20 11.92
C ALA A 113 -9.30 -14.72 11.86
N LEU A 114 -10.00 -15.23 10.84
CA LEU A 114 -10.09 -16.67 10.57
C LEU A 114 -8.77 -17.20 9.99
N ASP A 115 -8.23 -16.55 8.97
CA ASP A 115 -6.96 -16.95 8.33
C ASP A 115 -5.82 -16.95 9.35
N TYR A 116 -5.79 -15.96 10.27
CA TYR A 116 -4.78 -15.84 11.33
C TYR A 116 -4.70 -17.09 12.23
N GLN A 117 -5.76 -17.84 12.36
CA GLN A 117 -5.80 -19.05 13.20
C GLN A 117 -5.31 -20.32 12.49
N PHE A 118 -5.34 -20.34 11.16
CA PHE A 118 -5.18 -21.59 10.40
C PHE A 118 -4.10 -21.54 9.33
N ASP A 119 -3.74 -20.37 8.83
CA ASP A 119 -2.77 -20.20 7.76
C ASP A 119 -1.36 -19.93 8.31
N GLU A 120 -0.35 -20.37 7.55
CA GLU A 120 1.05 -19.94 7.74
C GLU A 120 1.35 -18.80 6.76
N PHE A 121 1.71 -17.63 7.27
CA PHE A 121 1.97 -16.44 6.47
C PHE A 121 2.92 -15.48 7.20
N TYR A 122 3.46 -14.53 6.45
CA TYR A 122 4.13 -13.35 7.00
C TYR A 122 3.14 -12.19 7.09
N LEU A 123 3.09 -11.54 8.25
CA LEU A 123 2.23 -10.40 8.48
C LEU A 123 3.07 -9.12 8.57
N ILE A 124 2.76 -8.14 7.72
CA ILE A 124 3.45 -6.86 7.68
C ILE A 124 2.53 -5.76 8.18
N ASP A 125 3.00 -5.04 9.21
CA ASP A 125 2.41 -3.80 9.71
C ASP A 125 3.10 -2.61 9.02
N LEU A 126 2.36 -1.93 8.15
CA LEU A 126 2.86 -0.83 7.31
C LEU A 126 2.89 0.52 8.03
N ARG A 127 2.36 0.59 9.26
CA ARG A 127 2.31 1.81 10.05
C ARG A 127 3.72 2.27 10.44
N ASP A 128 3.81 3.53 10.80
CA ASP A 128 5.06 4.05 11.33
C ASP A 128 5.50 3.33 12.63
N LYS A 129 6.80 3.41 12.93
CA LYS A 129 7.42 2.74 14.08
C LYS A 129 6.82 3.17 15.42
N GLU A 130 6.36 4.40 15.51
CA GLU A 130 5.77 4.94 16.75
C GLU A 130 4.42 4.26 17.04
N ASP A 131 3.56 4.13 16.03
CA ASP A 131 2.25 3.49 16.17
C ASP A 131 2.36 1.98 16.34
N TYR A 132 3.27 1.33 15.63
CA TYR A 132 3.61 -0.07 15.86
C TYR A 132 4.04 -0.34 17.31
N ASN A 133 4.91 0.50 17.87
CA ASN A 133 5.39 0.35 19.25
C ASN A 133 4.30 0.58 20.31
N LYS A 134 3.22 1.29 20.00
CA LYS A 134 2.06 1.46 20.89
C LYS A 134 1.21 0.19 20.97
N GLY A 135 1.30 -0.68 19.97
CA GLY A 135 0.63 -1.96 19.89
C GLY A 135 0.45 -2.39 18.43
N HIS A 136 0.54 -3.68 18.16
CA HIS A 136 0.42 -4.28 16.83
C HIS A 136 -0.22 -5.67 16.93
N VAL A 137 -0.58 -6.27 15.80
CA VAL A 137 -0.99 -7.68 15.76
C VAL A 137 0.22 -8.54 16.13
N GLU A 138 0.05 -9.51 17.02
CA GLU A 138 1.15 -10.40 17.44
C GLU A 138 1.78 -11.05 16.20
N ASP A 139 3.09 -11.22 16.22
CA ASP A 139 3.91 -11.73 15.12
C ASP A 139 3.97 -10.85 13.84
N ALA A 140 3.36 -9.67 13.83
CA ALA A 140 3.54 -8.75 12.72
C ALA A 140 4.95 -8.15 12.69
N GLU A 141 5.57 -8.13 11.51
CA GLU A 141 6.79 -7.38 11.26
C GLU A 141 6.46 -5.94 10.86
N ASN A 142 7.18 -4.98 11.40
CA ASN A 142 6.96 -3.58 11.05
C ASN A 142 7.87 -3.17 9.89
N ILE A 143 7.26 -2.95 8.75
CA ILE A 143 7.90 -2.38 7.57
C ILE A 143 7.03 -1.23 7.09
N ALA A 144 7.41 0.00 7.40
CA ALA A 144 6.66 1.16 6.94
C ALA A 144 6.58 1.19 5.40
N LEU A 145 5.46 1.68 4.85
CA LEU A 145 5.21 1.66 3.40
C LEU A 145 6.38 2.23 2.58
N ILE A 146 7.01 3.30 3.05
CA ILE A 146 8.14 3.95 2.39
C ILE A 146 9.44 3.13 2.43
N ASP A 147 9.55 2.20 3.38
CA ASP A 147 10.73 1.35 3.59
C ASP A 147 10.57 -0.03 2.91
N LEU A 148 9.42 -0.29 2.29
CA LEU A 148 9.07 -1.60 1.77
C LEU A 148 9.93 -1.98 0.55
N GLU A 149 10.04 -1.09 -0.44
CA GLU A 149 10.70 -1.41 -1.72
C GLU A 149 12.17 -1.85 -1.57
N PRO A 150 13.02 -1.21 -0.74
CA PRO A 150 14.39 -1.68 -0.51
C PRO A 150 14.49 -3.08 0.13
N LEU A 151 13.48 -3.51 0.88
CA LEU A 151 13.47 -4.79 1.60
C LEU A 151 12.96 -5.96 0.74
N LEU A 152 12.34 -5.70 -0.40
CA LEU A 152 11.79 -6.75 -1.26
C LEU A 152 12.85 -7.78 -1.71
N ILE A 153 14.12 -7.39 -1.80
CA ILE A 153 15.22 -8.28 -2.18
C ILE A 153 15.49 -9.37 -1.11
N GLU A 154 15.09 -9.14 0.12
CA GLU A 154 15.27 -10.07 1.24
C GLU A 154 14.05 -10.98 1.45
N MET A 155 12.94 -10.72 0.75
CA MET A 155 11.67 -11.44 0.87
C MET A 155 11.55 -12.53 -0.18
N ASP A 156 10.93 -13.66 0.18
CA ASP A 156 10.68 -14.77 -0.77
C ASP A 156 9.35 -14.55 -1.51
N THR A 157 9.40 -14.50 -2.83
CA THR A 157 8.19 -14.31 -3.68
C THR A 157 7.21 -15.50 -3.60
N GLN A 158 7.62 -16.63 -3.05
CA GLN A 158 6.79 -17.83 -2.90
C GLN A 158 6.00 -17.85 -1.59
N ASP A 159 6.37 -17.01 -0.63
CA ASP A 159 5.68 -16.92 0.65
C ASP A 159 4.35 -16.16 0.54
N LEU A 160 3.45 -16.41 1.49
CA LEU A 160 2.19 -15.71 1.61
C LEU A 160 2.34 -14.51 2.54
N TYR A 161 2.00 -13.32 2.05
CA TYR A 161 2.08 -12.07 2.79
C TYR A 161 0.70 -11.48 3.01
N TYR A 162 0.42 -11.10 4.26
CA TYR A 162 -0.71 -10.26 4.63
C TYR A 162 -0.18 -8.88 5.00
N LEU A 163 -0.87 -7.85 4.51
CA LEU A 163 -0.47 -6.45 4.68
C LEU A 163 -1.60 -5.69 5.34
N TYR A 164 -1.33 -4.99 6.42
CA TYR A 164 -2.25 -4.02 6.99
C TYR A 164 -1.54 -2.72 7.33
N GLY A 165 -2.27 -1.62 7.38
CA GLY A 165 -1.72 -0.30 7.66
C GLY A 165 -2.62 0.54 8.55
N GLN A 166 -2.38 1.84 8.58
CA GLN A 166 -3.27 2.81 9.21
C GLN A 166 -4.56 2.94 8.41
N THR A 167 -4.48 2.73 7.09
CA THR A 167 -5.60 2.83 6.15
C THR A 167 -5.60 1.65 5.17
N VAL A 168 -6.76 1.38 4.57
CA VAL A 168 -6.90 0.41 3.46
C VAL A 168 -6.03 0.83 2.27
N THR A 169 -5.89 2.14 2.03
CA THR A 169 -5.04 2.68 0.96
C THR A 169 -3.61 2.22 1.10
N GLU A 170 -3.01 2.31 2.29
CA GLU A 170 -1.63 1.85 2.52
C GLU A 170 -1.46 0.36 2.22
N ALA A 171 -2.40 -0.47 2.67
CA ALA A 171 -2.34 -1.92 2.43
C ALA A 171 -2.43 -2.26 0.93
N ILE A 172 -3.30 -1.59 0.18
CA ILE A 172 -3.44 -1.79 -1.27
C ILE A 172 -2.24 -1.24 -2.03
N THR A 173 -1.73 -0.06 -1.65
CA THR A 173 -0.51 0.50 -2.26
C THR A 173 0.68 -0.43 -2.06
N ALA A 174 0.90 -0.92 -0.84
CA ALA A 174 1.96 -1.88 -0.54
C ALA A 174 1.79 -3.18 -1.34
N ALA A 175 0.58 -3.73 -1.39
CA ALA A 175 0.27 -4.94 -2.17
C ALA A 175 0.56 -4.74 -3.66
N SER A 176 0.26 -3.56 -4.22
CA SER A 176 0.57 -3.24 -5.62
C SER A 176 2.08 -3.14 -5.88
N LEU A 177 2.85 -2.60 -4.94
CA LEU A 177 4.32 -2.58 -5.00
C LEU A 177 4.90 -4.00 -4.98
N LEU A 178 4.40 -4.88 -4.12
CA LEU A 178 4.81 -6.28 -4.10
C LEU A 178 4.46 -6.98 -5.43
N LYS A 179 3.23 -6.78 -5.93
CA LYS A 179 2.78 -7.35 -7.22
C LYS A 179 3.72 -6.95 -8.35
N ARG A 180 4.04 -5.67 -8.46
CA ARG A 180 4.97 -5.13 -9.46
C ARG A 180 6.36 -5.78 -9.39
N ASN A 181 6.78 -6.22 -8.21
CA ASN A 181 8.05 -6.89 -7.97
C ASN A 181 7.96 -8.43 -7.99
N GLY A 182 6.89 -9.00 -8.57
CA GLY A 182 6.75 -10.43 -8.84
C GLY A 182 6.22 -11.26 -7.67
N PHE A 183 5.70 -10.63 -6.63
CA PHE A 183 4.99 -11.33 -5.55
C PHE A 183 3.55 -11.58 -5.97
N HIS A 184 3.10 -12.84 -5.91
CA HIS A 184 1.74 -13.22 -6.33
C HIS A 184 0.87 -13.72 -5.19
N ARG A 185 1.46 -14.11 -4.06
CA ARG A 185 0.77 -14.62 -2.88
C ARG A 185 0.64 -13.52 -1.82
N ILE A 186 -0.23 -12.55 -2.11
CA ILE A 186 -0.41 -11.35 -1.29
C ILE A 186 -1.90 -11.20 -0.97
N ARG A 187 -2.20 -10.80 0.25
CA ARG A 187 -3.53 -10.35 0.67
C ARG A 187 -3.43 -9.00 1.38
N SER A 188 -4.18 -8.02 0.93
CA SER A 188 -4.36 -6.77 1.66
C SER A 188 -5.52 -6.92 2.65
N VAL A 189 -5.33 -6.44 3.88
CA VAL A 189 -6.40 -6.43 4.88
C VAL A 189 -7.12 -5.09 4.81
N ALA A 190 -8.40 -5.13 4.42
CA ALA A 190 -9.26 -3.96 4.28
C ALA A 190 -9.79 -3.48 5.64
N ALA A 191 -8.89 -3.28 6.59
CA ALA A 191 -9.22 -2.83 7.94
C ALA A 191 -8.07 -2.01 8.53
N ASP A 192 -8.42 -1.02 9.35
CA ASP A 192 -7.44 -0.34 10.19
C ASP A 192 -7.08 -1.17 11.44
N TYR A 193 -6.02 -0.76 12.12
CA TYR A 193 -5.55 -1.43 13.34
C TYR A 193 -6.62 -1.58 14.43
N ASN A 194 -7.51 -0.58 14.61
CA ASN A 194 -8.53 -0.64 15.65
C ASN A 194 -9.62 -1.66 15.30
N THR A 195 -9.97 -1.76 14.04
CA THR A 195 -10.91 -2.76 13.53
C THR A 195 -10.34 -4.16 13.70
N LEU A 196 -9.06 -4.38 13.34
CA LEU A 196 -8.37 -5.65 13.58
C LEU A 196 -8.35 -6.03 15.06
N LYS A 197 -8.03 -5.09 15.94
CA LYS A 197 -8.04 -5.30 17.39
C LYS A 197 -9.42 -5.70 17.91
N ALA A 198 -10.50 -5.21 17.32
CA ALA A 198 -11.86 -5.52 17.72
C ALA A 198 -12.28 -6.96 17.39
N THR A 199 -11.62 -7.65 16.47
CA THR A 199 -11.88 -9.07 16.14
C THR A 199 -11.44 -10.04 17.21
N GLY A 200 -10.57 -9.58 18.15
CA GLY A 200 -10.05 -10.42 19.23
C GLY A 200 -8.82 -11.25 18.85
N ILE A 201 -8.21 -11.01 17.68
CA ILE A 201 -6.91 -11.63 17.35
C ILE A 201 -5.84 -11.24 18.39
N PRO A 202 -4.79 -12.07 18.55
CA PRO A 202 -3.70 -11.76 19.48
C PRO A 202 -3.03 -10.42 19.15
N MET A 203 -2.86 -9.58 20.18
CA MET A 203 -2.27 -8.25 20.05
C MET A 203 -1.08 -8.12 20.97
N PHE A 204 0.04 -7.67 20.46
CA PHE A 204 1.14 -7.20 21.28
C PHE A 204 0.84 -5.79 21.79
N ALA A 205 1.00 -5.61 23.10
CA ALA A 205 0.95 -4.29 23.72
C ALA A 205 2.13 -4.13 24.70
N PRO A 206 2.89 -3.04 24.61
CA PRO A 206 4.00 -2.82 25.55
C PRO A 206 3.47 -2.73 26.98
N LYS A 207 4.15 -3.41 27.91
CA LYS A 207 3.83 -3.30 29.34
C LYS A 207 3.96 -1.83 29.77
N LYS A 208 2.88 -1.23 30.27
CA LYS A 208 2.97 0.09 30.93
C LYS A 208 4.05 -0.01 32.02
N LYS A 209 5.11 0.81 31.93
CA LYS A 209 6.04 0.97 33.06
C LYS A 209 5.19 1.39 34.27
N GLY A 210 5.03 0.48 35.18
CA GLY A 210 4.37 0.78 36.46
C GLY A 210 5.14 1.91 37.12
N ASN A 211 4.46 2.99 37.47
CA ASN A 211 4.99 3.96 38.43
C ASN A 211 5.23 3.20 39.76
N SER A 212 6.43 2.71 39.94
CA SER A 212 6.89 2.30 41.26
C SER A 212 7.11 3.58 42.08
N SER A 213 6.04 4.12 42.64
CA SER A 213 6.16 5.02 43.78
C SER A 213 6.66 4.17 44.95
N SER A 214 7.98 4.05 45.07
CA SER A 214 8.61 3.61 46.30
C SER A 214 8.41 4.70 47.34
N SER A 215 7.32 4.62 48.09
CA SER A 215 7.22 5.28 49.36
C SER A 215 8.24 4.61 50.30
N LEU A 216 9.37 5.26 50.50
CA LEU A 216 10.28 4.92 51.60
C LEU A 216 9.51 5.12 52.92
N PRO A 217 9.53 4.17 53.85
CA PRO A 217 8.97 4.41 55.17
C PRO A 217 9.82 5.45 55.90
N GLU A 218 9.17 6.52 56.34
CA GLU A 218 9.79 7.47 57.29
C GLU A 218 10.21 6.74 58.52
N ASN A 219 11.51 6.75 58.79
CA ASN A 219 12.12 6.23 59.99
C ASN A 219 11.84 7.22 61.13
N GLN A 220 10.84 6.93 61.96
CA GLN A 220 10.66 7.65 63.23
C GLN A 220 11.73 7.17 64.23
N GLY A 221 12.78 8.01 64.44
CA GLY A 221 13.79 7.82 65.44
C GLY A 221 13.27 8.21 66.82
N LEU A 222 13.62 7.40 67.76
CA LEU A 222 13.73 7.74 69.18
C LEU A 222 15.13 8.31 69.47
#